data_e7d03183f9792987b04ed4be56b41fae
#
_entry.id   e7d03183f9792987b04ed4be56b41fae
#
_cell.length_a   1.000
_cell.length_b   1.000
_cell.length_c   1.000
_cell.angle_alpha   90.00
_cell.angle_beta   90.00
_cell.angle_gamma   90.00
#
_symmetry.space_group_name_H-M   'P 1'
#
loop_
_entity.id
_entity.type
_entity.pdbx_description
1 polymer ?
#
loop_
_entity_poly.entity_id
_entity_poly.type
_entity_poly.pdbx_seq_one_letter_code
_entity_poly.pdbx_strand_id
1 'polypeptide(L)'
;ERVAKTTFQGRWEELHRLSPVLSALNYSVVENLLCGRAAFPISVRDFVSGQAPGEDFRFSRREARSGVSFSATVDDRTYRLVSQQLVSPDGKVGLKVEYVYSGEEALPRSALFTLMGISERAVRIDYSPGGGKMQSEFPFKVPRGYHDAREWLRSLGVDI
;
A
#
# COMPACT_ATOMS: atom_id res chain seq x y z
N GLU A 1 12.65 -23.06 6.60
CA GLU A 1 11.25 -22.67 6.31
C GLU A 1 11.10 -22.49 4.80
N ARG A 2 10.34 -23.37 4.13
CA ARG A 2 10.11 -23.25 2.68
C ARG A 2 9.08 -22.14 2.47
N VAL A 3 9.53 -20.99 1.97
CA VAL A 3 8.61 -19.95 1.51
C VAL A 3 7.82 -20.52 0.32
N ALA A 4 6.50 -20.63 0.48
CA ALA A 4 5.62 -21.05 -0.61
C ALA A 4 5.68 -19.98 -1.72
N LYS A 5 6.14 -20.38 -2.90
CA LYS A 5 6.12 -19.52 -4.10
C LYS A 5 4.72 -19.56 -4.68
N THR A 6 3.91 -18.56 -4.33
CA THR A 6 2.53 -18.47 -4.80
C THR A 6 2.34 -17.24 -5.68
N THR A 7 1.45 -17.35 -6.66
CA THR A 7 0.99 -16.26 -7.52
C THR A 7 -0.52 -16.20 -7.47
N PHE A 8 -1.07 -15.00 -7.55
CA PHE A 8 -2.50 -14.79 -7.70
C PHE A 8 -2.77 -14.17 -9.06
N GLN A 9 -3.62 -14.83 -9.85
CA GLN A 9 -4.10 -14.32 -11.11
C GLN A 9 -5.63 -14.35 -11.10
N GLY A 10 -6.27 -13.18 -11.04
CA GLY A 10 -7.72 -13.07 -10.91
C GLY A 10 -8.22 -11.66 -11.09
N ARG A 11 -9.51 -11.48 -10.87
CA ARG A 11 -10.14 -10.17 -10.89
C ARG A 11 -9.88 -9.42 -9.59
N TRP A 12 -9.85 -8.09 -9.67
CA TRP A 12 -9.62 -7.21 -8.53
C TRP A 12 -10.62 -7.46 -7.38
N GLU A 13 -11.87 -7.77 -7.73
CA GLU A 13 -12.95 -8.07 -6.78
C GLU A 13 -12.69 -9.33 -5.95
N GLU A 14 -11.90 -10.27 -6.47
CA GLU A 14 -11.53 -11.49 -5.75
C GLU A 14 -10.53 -11.19 -4.62
N LEU A 15 -9.67 -10.18 -4.78
CA LEU A 15 -8.75 -9.75 -3.73
C LEU A 15 -9.47 -9.19 -2.51
N HIS A 16 -10.66 -8.61 -2.69
CA HIS A 16 -11.46 -8.05 -1.61
C HIS A 16 -11.89 -9.11 -0.59
N ARG A 17 -12.02 -10.36 -1.00
CA ARG A 17 -12.39 -11.47 -0.13
C ARG A 17 -11.25 -11.96 0.76
N LEU A 18 -10.00 -11.62 0.41
CA LEU A 18 -8.82 -12.11 1.11
C LEU A 18 -8.49 -11.29 2.36
N SER A 19 -8.82 -10.01 2.39
CA SER A 19 -8.58 -9.13 3.53
C SER A 19 -9.42 -7.85 3.46
N PRO A 20 -9.97 -7.38 4.59
CA PRO A 20 -10.64 -6.08 4.66
C PRO A 20 -9.77 -4.90 4.21
N VAL A 21 -8.45 -4.95 4.45
CA VAL A 21 -7.52 -3.92 3.96
C VAL A 21 -7.44 -3.96 2.44
N LEU A 22 -7.40 -5.15 1.83
CA LEU A 22 -7.40 -5.29 0.38
C LEU A 22 -8.72 -4.83 -0.24
N SER A 23 -9.83 -4.87 0.50
CA SER A 23 -11.12 -4.34 0.03
C SER A 23 -11.12 -2.82 -0.18
N ALA A 24 -10.28 -2.09 0.54
CA ALA A 24 -10.09 -0.66 0.37
C ALA A 24 -9.15 -0.33 -0.80
N LEU A 25 -8.35 -1.29 -1.27
CA LEU A 25 -7.44 -1.11 -2.39
C LEU A 25 -8.22 -1.24 -3.70
N ASN A 26 -8.30 -0.17 -4.44
CA ASN A 26 -8.69 -0.17 -5.85
C ASN A 26 -7.50 0.32 -6.68
N TYR A 27 -7.63 0.34 -8.00
CA TYR A 27 -6.57 0.77 -8.90
C TYR A 27 -6.03 2.17 -8.52
N SER A 28 -6.93 3.12 -8.25
CA SER A 28 -6.55 4.50 -7.90
C SER A 28 -5.81 4.57 -6.56
N VAL A 29 -6.23 3.80 -5.57
CA VAL A 29 -5.54 3.73 -4.27
C VAL A 29 -4.14 3.13 -4.44
N VAL A 30 -4.01 2.05 -5.20
CA VAL A 30 -2.69 1.43 -5.46
C VAL A 30 -1.78 2.39 -6.23
N GLU A 31 -2.29 3.06 -7.26
CA GLU A 31 -1.54 4.08 -7.98
C GLU A 31 -1.07 5.20 -7.05
N ASN A 32 -1.95 5.71 -6.20
CA ASN A 32 -1.60 6.74 -5.23
C ASN A 32 -0.49 6.27 -4.27
N LEU A 33 -0.62 5.05 -3.73
CA LEU A 33 0.39 4.45 -2.86
C LEU A 33 1.75 4.33 -3.56
N LEU A 34 1.76 3.91 -4.81
CA LEU A 34 2.99 3.78 -5.59
C LEU A 34 3.62 5.14 -5.93
N CYS A 35 2.81 6.16 -6.15
CA CYS A 35 3.28 7.50 -6.52
C CYS A 35 3.59 8.41 -5.31
N GLY A 36 3.52 7.93 -4.07
CA GLY A 36 3.71 8.77 -2.89
C GLY A 36 2.59 9.78 -2.68
N ARG A 37 1.39 9.49 -3.17
CA ARG A 37 0.17 10.27 -2.93
C ARG A 37 -0.66 9.63 -1.82
N ALA A 38 -1.50 10.43 -1.16
CA ALA A 38 -2.40 9.92 -0.14
C ALA A 38 -3.38 8.89 -0.73
N ALA A 39 -3.50 7.72 -0.09
CA ALA A 39 -4.43 6.66 -0.50
C ALA A 39 -5.86 7.18 -0.64
N PHE A 40 -6.27 8.06 0.29
CA PHE A 40 -7.57 8.75 0.26
C PHE A 40 -7.37 10.26 0.34
N PRO A 41 -8.31 11.05 -0.20
CA PRO A 41 -8.24 12.51 -0.07
C PRO A 41 -8.13 12.94 1.39
N ILE A 42 -7.17 13.80 1.69
CA ILE A 42 -6.97 14.39 3.02
C ILE A 42 -7.69 15.73 3.08
N SER A 43 -8.39 15.99 4.17
CA SER A 43 -9.07 17.25 4.44
C SER A 43 -8.60 17.85 5.77
N VAL A 44 -8.89 19.11 5.99
CA VAL A 44 -8.61 19.81 7.26
C VAL A 44 -9.29 19.11 8.45
N ARG A 45 -10.42 18.44 8.22
CA ARG A 45 -11.16 17.70 9.26
C ARG A 45 -10.43 16.45 9.74
N ASP A 46 -9.51 15.92 8.94
CA ASP A 46 -8.73 14.73 9.25
C ASP A 46 -7.47 15.05 10.06
N PHE A 47 -7.18 16.35 10.28
CA PHE A 47 -5.99 16.81 11.00
C PHE A 47 -6.02 16.41 12.47
N VAL A 48 -4.93 15.82 12.94
CA VAL A 48 -4.79 15.30 14.31
C VAL A 48 -3.75 16.09 15.10
N SER A 49 -2.56 16.29 14.55
CA SER A 49 -1.44 16.95 15.23
C SER A 49 -0.39 17.49 14.24
N GLY A 50 0.57 18.29 14.75
CA GLY A 50 1.65 18.88 13.94
C GLY A 50 1.56 20.41 13.92
N GLN A 51 1.25 21.03 15.07
CA GLN A 51 1.15 22.49 15.19
C GLN A 51 2.45 23.13 15.67
N ALA A 52 3.35 22.35 16.28
CA ALA A 52 4.62 22.86 16.73
C ALA A 52 5.61 23.00 15.55
N PRO A 53 6.44 24.04 15.51
CA PRO A 53 7.48 24.18 14.49
C PRO A 53 8.42 22.96 14.45
N GLY A 54 8.60 22.37 13.27
CA GLY A 54 9.42 21.18 13.08
C GLY A 54 8.73 19.85 13.42
N GLU A 55 7.41 19.88 13.65
CA GLU A 55 6.59 18.70 13.86
C GLU A 55 5.80 18.36 12.57
N ASP A 56 5.95 17.14 12.07
CA ASP A 56 5.21 16.67 10.91
C ASP A 56 3.69 16.73 11.12
N PHE A 57 2.97 17.09 10.07
CA PHE A 57 1.51 17.10 10.08
C PHE A 57 0.97 15.68 10.05
N ARG A 58 0.05 15.36 10.96
CA ARG A 58 -0.62 14.07 11.04
C ARG A 58 -2.09 14.19 10.76
N PHE A 59 -2.57 13.29 9.93
CA PHE A 59 -3.97 13.19 9.53
C PHE A 59 -4.48 11.79 9.82
N SER A 60 -5.75 11.67 10.21
CA SER A 60 -6.40 10.38 10.44
C SER A 60 -7.88 10.46 10.13
N ARG A 61 -8.40 9.43 9.47
CA ARG A 61 -9.84 9.27 9.20
C ARG A 61 -10.22 7.81 9.07
N ARG A 62 -11.49 7.52 9.19
CA ARG A 62 -12.06 6.22 8.86
C ARG A 62 -12.74 6.32 7.50
N GLU A 63 -12.40 5.40 6.60
CA GLU A 63 -13.05 5.33 5.30
C GLU A 63 -14.47 4.75 5.45
N ALA A 64 -15.48 5.48 4.93
CA ALA A 64 -16.89 5.21 5.24
C ALA A 64 -17.40 3.87 4.66
N ARG A 65 -16.88 3.46 3.49
CA ARG A 65 -17.36 2.24 2.79
C ARG A 65 -16.76 0.97 3.37
N SER A 66 -15.44 0.97 3.57
CA SER A 66 -14.69 -0.21 4.02
C SER A 66 -14.52 -0.28 5.54
N GLY A 67 -14.73 0.83 6.24
CA GLY A 67 -14.43 0.97 7.66
C GLY A 67 -12.93 0.95 7.99
N VAL A 68 -12.06 0.94 6.97
CA VAL A 68 -10.61 0.97 7.12
C VAL A 68 -10.19 2.30 7.72
N SER A 69 -9.34 2.24 8.74
CA SER A 69 -8.69 3.43 9.31
C SER A 69 -7.49 3.82 8.44
N PHE A 70 -7.46 5.06 8.03
CA PHE A 70 -6.38 5.67 7.26
C PHE A 70 -5.69 6.72 8.10
N SER A 71 -4.35 6.70 8.11
CA SER A 71 -3.53 7.77 8.66
C SER A 71 -2.41 8.15 7.70
N ALA A 72 -2.00 9.41 7.76
CA ALA A 72 -0.93 9.96 6.92
C ALA A 72 -0.07 10.92 7.72
N THR A 73 1.23 10.92 7.46
CA THR A 73 2.21 11.86 8.00
C THR A 73 2.82 12.63 6.85
N VAL A 74 2.80 13.95 6.94
CA VAL A 74 3.30 14.88 5.93
C VAL A 74 4.40 15.74 6.56
N ASP A 75 5.55 15.79 5.93
CA ASP A 75 6.68 16.60 6.35
C ASP A 75 6.31 18.08 6.39
N ASP A 76 6.66 18.77 7.49
CA ASP A 76 6.28 20.15 7.75
C ASP A 76 6.95 21.18 6.83
N ARG A 77 8.08 20.84 6.21
CA ARG A 77 8.88 21.74 5.37
C ARG A 77 8.61 21.54 3.89
N THR A 78 8.56 20.27 3.47
CA THR A 78 8.42 19.92 2.05
C THR A 78 6.98 19.67 1.63
N TYR A 79 6.07 19.51 2.61
CA TYR A 79 4.68 19.09 2.41
C TYR A 79 4.52 17.78 1.66
N ARG A 80 5.54 16.91 1.73
CA ARG A 80 5.54 15.58 1.12
C ARG A 80 5.03 14.55 2.10
N LEU A 81 4.37 13.55 1.56
CA LEU A 81 3.89 12.41 2.33
C LEU A 81 5.08 11.54 2.75
N VAL A 82 5.36 11.48 4.06
CA VAL A 82 6.46 10.69 4.62
C VAL A 82 6.03 9.24 4.84
N SER A 83 4.82 9.06 5.34
CA SER A 83 4.26 7.73 5.56
C SER A 83 2.75 7.75 5.53
N GLN A 84 2.17 6.60 5.26
CA GLN A 84 0.74 6.39 5.41
C GLN A 84 0.43 4.96 5.83
N GLN A 85 -0.71 4.76 6.46
CA GLN A 85 -1.11 3.49 6.99
C GLN A 85 -2.60 3.26 6.78
N LEU A 86 -2.95 2.04 6.38
CA LEU A 86 -4.30 1.52 6.29
C LEU A 86 -4.42 0.38 7.30
N VAL A 87 -5.45 0.41 8.14
CA VAL A 87 -5.69 -0.63 9.15
C VAL A 87 -7.10 -1.13 9.02
N SER A 88 -7.28 -2.46 9.05
CA SER A 88 -8.59 -3.10 9.01
C SER A 88 -9.49 -2.65 10.16
N PRO A 89 -10.83 -2.75 10.02
CA PRO A 89 -11.77 -2.32 11.06
C PRO A 89 -11.55 -3.00 12.41
N ASP A 90 -11.04 -4.23 12.41
CA ASP A 90 -10.73 -5.03 13.61
C ASP A 90 -9.31 -4.80 14.15
N GLY A 91 -8.51 -3.97 13.47
CA GLY A 91 -7.13 -3.65 13.87
C GLY A 91 -6.10 -4.76 13.64
N LYS A 92 -6.50 -5.91 13.09
CA LYS A 92 -5.62 -7.10 13.00
C LYS A 92 -4.68 -7.08 11.81
N VAL A 93 -5.10 -6.47 10.70
CA VAL A 93 -4.31 -6.40 9.46
C VAL A 93 -4.13 -4.96 9.08
N GLY A 94 -2.94 -4.62 8.62
CA GLY A 94 -2.62 -3.27 8.16
C GLY A 94 -1.62 -3.27 7.02
N LEU A 95 -1.60 -2.17 6.29
CA LEU A 95 -0.59 -1.85 5.29
C LEU A 95 0.01 -0.50 5.67
N LYS A 96 1.31 -0.47 5.94
CA LYS A 96 2.10 0.75 6.14
C LYS A 96 2.96 0.99 4.91
N VAL A 97 3.06 2.23 4.47
CA VAL A 97 3.97 2.63 3.40
C VAL A 97 4.80 3.82 3.90
N GLU A 98 6.12 3.71 3.77
CA GLU A 98 7.08 4.74 4.13
C GLU A 98 7.83 5.17 2.87
N TYR A 99 8.00 6.48 2.69
CA TYR A 99 8.57 7.07 1.49
C TYR A 99 9.90 7.77 1.78
N VAL A 100 10.84 7.62 0.87
CA VAL A 100 12.09 8.37 0.87
C VAL A 100 12.17 9.18 -0.42
N TYR A 101 12.39 10.47 -0.30
CA TYR A 101 12.55 11.39 -1.43
C TYR A 101 14.01 11.80 -1.59
N SER A 102 14.38 12.15 -2.82
CA SER A 102 15.69 12.69 -3.16
C SER A 102 15.51 14.07 -3.80
N GLY A 103 16.10 15.08 -3.17
CA GLY A 103 16.00 16.46 -3.67
C GLY A 103 14.57 16.96 -3.81
N GLU A 104 14.28 17.64 -4.92
CA GLU A 104 12.97 18.26 -5.20
C GLU A 104 12.05 17.39 -6.09
N GLU A 105 12.40 16.13 -6.32
CA GLU A 105 11.63 15.23 -7.18
C GLU A 105 10.20 15.02 -6.64
N ALA A 106 9.21 15.03 -7.54
CA ALA A 106 7.80 14.85 -7.18
C ALA A 106 7.48 13.41 -6.78
N LEU A 107 8.21 12.42 -7.33
CA LEU A 107 8.06 11.02 -7.01
C LEU A 107 9.05 10.61 -5.90
N PRO A 108 8.71 9.66 -5.04
CA PRO A 108 9.65 9.12 -4.07
C PRO A 108 10.80 8.39 -4.79
N ARG A 109 11.98 8.41 -4.20
CA ARG A 109 13.12 7.59 -4.64
C ARG A 109 12.91 6.13 -4.26
N SER A 110 12.32 5.87 -3.11
CA SER A 110 11.93 4.52 -2.70
C SER A 110 10.68 4.55 -1.82
N ALA A 111 9.96 3.44 -1.83
CA ALA A 111 8.83 3.18 -0.94
C ALA A 111 8.99 1.80 -0.29
N LEU A 112 8.78 1.74 1.03
CA LEU A 112 8.75 0.52 1.81
C LEU A 112 7.31 0.20 2.18
N PHE A 113 6.79 -0.87 1.61
CA PHE A 113 5.45 -1.41 1.90
C PHE A 113 5.58 -2.51 2.95
N THR A 114 4.96 -2.31 4.11
CA THR A 114 4.95 -3.30 5.19
C THR A 114 3.52 -3.77 5.43
N LEU A 115 3.26 -5.04 5.18
CA LEU A 115 2.01 -5.70 5.54
C LEU A 115 2.12 -6.18 6.98
N MET A 116 1.24 -5.68 7.84
CA MET A 116 1.16 -6.03 9.26
C MET A 116 -0.01 -7.00 9.50
N GLY A 117 0.16 -7.95 10.40
CA GLY A 117 -0.87 -8.94 10.73
C GLY A 117 -0.26 -10.24 11.24
N ILE A 118 -0.78 -11.38 10.77
CA ILE A 118 -0.33 -12.72 11.20
C ILE A 118 1.16 -12.96 10.93
N SER A 119 1.68 -12.39 9.85
CA SER A 119 3.12 -12.37 9.57
C SER A 119 3.48 -11.01 8.95
N GLU A 120 4.44 -10.34 9.55
CA GLU A 120 4.97 -9.10 8.98
C GLU A 120 5.77 -9.41 7.70
N ARG A 121 5.42 -8.73 6.62
CA ARG A 121 6.13 -8.85 5.33
C ARG A 121 6.35 -7.46 4.77
N ALA A 122 7.55 -7.24 4.26
CA ALA A 122 7.94 -5.97 3.67
C ALA A 122 8.39 -6.14 2.22
N VAL A 123 8.01 -5.18 1.38
CA VAL A 123 8.47 -5.05 0.00
C VAL A 123 8.99 -3.63 -0.19
N ARG A 124 10.24 -3.51 -0.62
CA ARG A 124 10.83 -2.24 -0.99
C ARG A 124 10.77 -2.07 -2.51
N ILE A 125 10.35 -0.89 -2.94
CA ILE A 125 10.35 -0.48 -4.34
C ILE A 125 11.30 0.70 -4.46
N ASP A 126 12.33 0.57 -5.29
CA ASP A 126 13.23 1.66 -5.63
C ASP A 126 12.87 2.17 -7.03
N TYR A 127 12.67 3.49 -7.14
CA TYR A 127 12.29 4.15 -8.38
C TYR A 127 13.54 4.70 -9.06
N SER A 128 13.66 4.45 -10.36
CA SER A 128 14.69 5.04 -11.19
C SER A 128 14.05 5.98 -12.21
N PRO A 129 14.64 7.15 -12.48
CA PRO A 129 14.19 7.99 -13.57
C PRO A 129 14.21 7.17 -14.87
N GLY A 130 13.04 6.92 -15.44
CA GLY A 130 12.92 6.12 -16.65
C GLY A 130 13.37 6.91 -17.87
N GLY A 131 14.52 6.56 -18.45
CA GLY A 131 14.94 6.99 -19.78
C GLY A 131 14.55 6.02 -20.90
N GLY A 132 13.74 5.01 -20.61
CA GLY A 132 13.36 3.97 -21.54
C GLY A 132 12.13 4.31 -22.38
N LYS A 133 12.09 3.82 -23.63
CA LYS A 133 10.85 3.79 -24.41
C LYS A 133 9.82 2.99 -23.65
N MET A 134 8.65 3.57 -23.43
CA MET A 134 7.51 2.88 -22.85
C MET A 134 7.21 1.64 -23.70
N GLN A 135 7.39 0.45 -23.13
CA GLN A 135 6.93 -0.77 -23.78
C GLN A 135 5.41 -0.80 -23.74
N SER A 136 4.78 -0.90 -24.89
CA SER A 136 3.32 -0.94 -25.01
C SER A 136 2.71 -2.27 -24.53
N GLU A 137 3.54 -3.28 -24.33
CA GLU A 137 3.12 -4.61 -23.87
C GLU A 137 3.97 -5.06 -22.69
N PHE A 138 3.30 -5.39 -21.59
CA PHE A 138 3.90 -6.02 -20.43
C PHE A 138 3.35 -7.46 -20.30
N PRO A 139 3.88 -8.43 -21.09
CA PRO A 139 3.42 -9.79 -21.00
C PRO A 139 3.82 -10.37 -19.63
N PHE A 140 2.85 -10.48 -18.75
CA PHE A 140 3.06 -11.15 -17.48
C PHE A 140 3.13 -12.67 -17.71
N LYS A 141 4.28 -13.26 -17.38
CA LYS A 141 4.45 -14.72 -17.36
C LYS A 141 4.70 -15.16 -15.93
N VAL A 142 3.87 -16.09 -15.46
CA VAL A 142 4.10 -16.71 -14.15
C VAL A 142 5.44 -17.45 -14.18
N PRO A 143 6.39 -17.16 -13.28
CA PRO A 143 7.66 -17.87 -13.24
C PRO A 143 7.47 -19.36 -12.93
N ARG A 144 8.36 -20.20 -13.46
CA ARG A 144 8.32 -21.64 -13.18
C ARG A 144 8.45 -21.93 -11.68
N GLY A 145 7.64 -22.84 -11.16
CA GLY A 145 7.64 -23.23 -9.74
C GLY A 145 6.78 -22.36 -8.83
N TYR A 146 5.96 -21.47 -9.39
CA TYR A 146 4.90 -20.78 -8.67
C TYR A 146 3.58 -21.55 -8.80
N HIS A 147 2.84 -21.65 -7.70
CA HIS A 147 1.51 -22.27 -7.63
C HIS A 147 0.43 -21.21 -7.48
N ASP A 148 -0.79 -21.51 -7.89
CA ASP A 148 -1.92 -20.60 -7.72
C ASP A 148 -2.20 -20.38 -6.22
N ALA A 149 -2.22 -19.11 -5.81
CA ALA A 149 -2.47 -18.74 -4.42
C ALA A 149 -3.84 -19.19 -3.92
N ARG A 150 -4.83 -19.42 -4.81
CA ARG A 150 -6.17 -19.92 -4.46
C ARG A 150 -6.10 -21.35 -3.90
N GLU A 151 -5.30 -22.24 -4.49
CA GLU A 151 -5.12 -23.60 -3.98
C GLU A 151 -4.49 -23.58 -2.59
N TRP A 152 -3.49 -22.72 -2.41
CA TRP A 152 -2.83 -22.55 -1.11
C TRP A 152 -3.79 -21.98 -0.06
N LEU A 153 -4.61 -20.97 -0.41
CA LEU A 153 -5.58 -20.35 0.49
C LEU A 153 -6.69 -21.34 0.89
N ARG A 154 -7.19 -22.15 -0.06
CA ARG A 154 -8.14 -23.24 0.25
C ARG A 154 -7.55 -24.25 1.23
N SER A 155 -6.27 -24.58 1.09
CA SER A 155 -5.59 -25.49 2.02
C SER A 155 -5.49 -24.93 3.44
N LEU A 156 -5.62 -23.61 3.61
CA LEU A 156 -5.67 -22.90 4.90
C LEU A 156 -7.11 -22.70 5.41
N GLY A 157 -8.13 -23.24 4.71
CA GLY A 157 -9.54 -23.09 5.09
C GLY A 157 -10.13 -21.72 4.76
N VAL A 158 -9.52 -20.96 3.84
CA VAL A 158 -10.06 -19.71 3.33
C VAL A 158 -10.94 -20.02 2.13
N ASP A 159 -12.26 -19.83 2.27
CA ASP A 159 -13.21 -19.91 1.16
C ASP A 159 -13.04 -18.68 0.25
N ILE A 160 -12.68 -18.95 -1.01
CA ILE A 160 -12.50 -17.95 -2.08
C ILE A 160 -13.42 -18.28 -3.24
#